data_950c541e84f8c7d3e4b6fdf873c39bad
#
_entry.id   950c541e84f8c7d3e4b6fdf873c39bad
#
_cell.length_a   1.000
_cell.length_b   1.000
_cell.length_c   1.000
_cell.angle_alpha   90.00
_cell.angle_beta   90.00
_cell.angle_gamma   90.00
#
_symmetry.space_group_name_H-M   'P 1'
#
loop_
_entity.id
_entity.type
_entity.pdbx_description
1 polymer ?
#
loop_
_entity_poly.entity_id
_entity_poly.type
_entity_poly.pdbx_seq_one_letter_code
_entity_poly.pdbx_strand_id
1 'polypeptide(L)'
;NPSSMNSLRSYYGGDNPKPDPEYGAKLALSWELDLWGNLRWANEAGIAAYLQSVEARHALQMTLVAEVAAAYYELCALDQEQDIVRHTLAARREGVRLAKLRFEGGLTSETSYSQAQVELARTETLLPSLEQKIKIKENDLAFLLGQYSGDIPRGLPLREQHLLETLPVGLPSSLLERRPDMRQAEQKLREANARVGVAQTDLFPKISLTGN
;
A
#
# COMPACT_ATOMS: atom_id res chain seq x y z
N ASN A 1 -26.00 -85.10 -17.21
CA ASN A 1 -27.06 -84.83 -16.27
C ASN A 1 -27.52 -83.37 -16.40
N PRO A 2 -28.70 -83.10 -16.95
CA PRO A 2 -29.12 -81.71 -17.29
C PRO A 2 -29.43 -80.83 -16.07
N SER A 3 -29.43 -81.40 -14.88
CA SER A 3 -29.77 -80.65 -13.64
C SER A 3 -28.63 -79.76 -13.08
N SER A 4 -27.39 -79.98 -13.46
CA SER A 4 -26.26 -79.17 -12.97
C SER A 4 -26.00 -77.91 -13.78
N MET A 5 -26.49 -77.81 -15.03
CA MET A 5 -26.34 -76.59 -15.81
C MET A 5 -27.36 -75.50 -15.51
N ASN A 6 -28.50 -75.83 -14.98
CA ASN A 6 -29.53 -74.86 -14.58
C ASN A 6 -29.20 -74.16 -13.29
N SER A 7 -28.45 -74.81 -12.40
CA SER A 7 -28.02 -74.16 -11.12
C SER A 7 -26.94 -73.15 -11.27
N LEU A 8 -26.06 -73.32 -12.27
CA LEU A 8 -24.98 -72.32 -12.54
C LEU A 8 -25.48 -71.08 -13.30
N ARG A 9 -26.57 -71.22 -14.07
CA ARG A 9 -27.21 -70.08 -14.76
C ARG A 9 -27.97 -69.15 -13.81
N SER A 10 -28.45 -69.69 -12.68
CA SER A 10 -29.08 -68.90 -11.62
C SER A 10 -28.07 -68.15 -10.75
N TYR A 11 -26.82 -68.63 -10.71
CA TYR A 11 -25.78 -67.98 -9.88
C TYR A 11 -25.01 -66.87 -10.64
N TYR A 12 -24.99 -66.90 -11.98
CA TYR A 12 -24.29 -65.91 -12.81
C TYR A 12 -25.24 -65.05 -13.65
N GLY A 13 -26.52 -65.27 -13.57
CA GLY A 13 -27.57 -64.48 -14.21
C GLY A 13 -28.19 -63.47 -13.22
N GLY A 14 -27.37 -62.80 -12.47
CA GLY A 14 -27.81 -61.60 -11.75
C GLY A 14 -28.12 -60.52 -12.79
N ASP A 15 -29.43 -60.30 -13.03
CA ASP A 15 -29.89 -59.03 -13.61
C ASP A 15 -29.38 -57.92 -12.67
N ASN A 16 -28.24 -57.35 -13.05
CA ASN A 16 -27.86 -56.07 -12.50
C ASN A 16 -28.90 -55.08 -13.04
N PRO A 17 -29.80 -54.58 -12.22
CA PRO A 17 -30.69 -53.51 -12.65
C PRO A 17 -29.78 -52.35 -13.06
N LYS A 18 -29.74 -52.05 -14.38
CA LYS A 18 -29.11 -50.82 -14.86
C LYS A 18 -29.77 -49.71 -14.07
N PRO A 19 -28.99 -48.83 -13.40
CA PRO A 19 -29.56 -47.67 -12.75
C PRO A 19 -30.26 -46.85 -13.83
N ASP A 20 -31.59 -46.86 -13.84
CA ASP A 20 -32.36 -45.96 -14.67
C ASP A 20 -32.00 -44.52 -14.22
N PRO A 21 -31.51 -43.67 -15.13
CA PRO A 21 -31.19 -42.28 -14.78
C PRO A 21 -32.49 -41.57 -14.45
N GLU A 22 -32.72 -41.37 -13.14
CA GLU A 22 -33.86 -40.61 -12.63
C GLU A 22 -33.54 -39.11 -12.76
N TYR A 23 -34.19 -38.45 -13.70
CA TYR A 23 -34.09 -37.02 -13.90
C TYR A 23 -35.21 -36.31 -13.15
N GLY A 24 -34.87 -35.57 -12.08
CA GLY A 24 -35.81 -34.78 -11.32
C GLY A 24 -35.43 -33.30 -11.33
N ALA A 25 -36.35 -32.42 -11.71
CA ALA A 25 -36.23 -31.00 -11.52
C ALA A 25 -37.09 -30.58 -10.33
N LYS A 26 -36.49 -29.93 -9.32
CA LYS A 26 -37.24 -29.40 -8.17
C LYS A 26 -37.10 -27.88 -8.17
N LEU A 27 -38.22 -27.17 -8.09
CA LEU A 27 -38.29 -25.74 -7.86
C LEU A 27 -38.68 -25.56 -6.37
N ALA A 28 -37.75 -24.98 -5.58
CA ALA A 28 -38.04 -24.64 -4.19
C ALA A 28 -38.03 -23.10 -4.06
N LEU A 29 -39.11 -22.55 -3.51
CA LEU A 29 -39.23 -21.14 -3.16
C LEU A 29 -39.16 -21.00 -1.65
N SER A 30 -38.28 -20.18 -1.14
CA SER A 30 -38.24 -19.83 0.28
C SER A 30 -38.12 -18.31 0.42
N TRP A 31 -39.02 -17.74 1.19
CA TRP A 31 -39.06 -16.31 1.47
C TRP A 31 -39.20 -16.06 2.97
N GLU A 32 -38.26 -15.30 3.54
CA GLU A 32 -38.26 -14.89 4.94
C GLU A 32 -39.01 -13.57 5.10
N LEU A 33 -40.02 -13.55 5.96
CA LEU A 33 -40.75 -12.31 6.27
C LEU A 33 -39.97 -11.52 7.32
N ASP A 34 -39.45 -10.35 6.88
CA ASP A 34 -38.67 -9.44 7.75
C ASP A 34 -39.56 -8.59 8.67
N LEU A 35 -40.34 -9.25 9.55
CA LEU A 35 -41.27 -8.57 10.45
C LEU A 35 -40.56 -7.74 11.52
N TRP A 36 -39.44 -8.24 12.01
CA TRP A 36 -38.66 -7.62 13.08
C TRP A 36 -37.51 -6.74 12.58
N GLY A 37 -37.29 -6.69 11.27
CA GLY A 37 -36.27 -5.87 10.64
C GLY A 37 -34.86 -6.47 10.65
N ASN A 38 -34.69 -7.78 10.87
CA ASN A 38 -33.41 -8.45 10.88
C ASN A 38 -32.64 -8.23 9.57
N LEU A 39 -33.31 -8.47 8.43
CA LEU A 39 -32.69 -8.29 7.10
C LEU A 39 -32.40 -6.82 6.81
N ARG A 40 -33.25 -5.91 7.27
CA ARG A 40 -33.02 -4.46 7.12
C ARG A 40 -31.80 -4.00 7.91
N TRP A 41 -31.66 -4.41 9.19
CA TRP A 41 -30.49 -4.12 10.00
C TRP A 41 -29.22 -4.77 9.46
N ALA A 42 -29.31 -6.01 8.98
CA ALA A 42 -28.18 -6.68 8.33
C ALA A 42 -27.72 -5.95 7.04
N ASN A 43 -28.67 -5.49 6.24
CA ASN A 43 -28.38 -4.68 5.06
C ASN A 43 -27.73 -3.34 5.42
N GLU A 44 -28.23 -2.65 6.46
CA GLU A 44 -27.66 -1.40 6.95
C GLU A 44 -26.22 -1.60 7.47
N ALA A 45 -25.96 -2.69 8.20
CA ALA A 45 -24.61 -3.06 8.60
C ALA A 45 -23.70 -3.31 7.40
N GLY A 46 -24.20 -3.99 6.36
CA GLY A 46 -23.47 -4.23 5.12
C GLY A 46 -23.14 -2.93 4.36
N ILE A 47 -24.09 -2.01 4.28
CA ILE A 47 -23.88 -0.68 3.66
C ILE A 47 -22.83 0.12 4.45
N ALA A 48 -22.91 0.14 5.78
CA ALA A 48 -21.96 0.84 6.61
C ALA A 48 -20.54 0.25 6.48
N ALA A 49 -20.40 -1.07 6.42
CA ALA A 49 -19.13 -1.76 6.18
C ALA A 49 -18.54 -1.41 4.78
N TYR A 50 -19.39 -1.34 3.76
CA TYR A 50 -18.97 -0.90 2.44
C TYR A 50 -18.46 0.55 2.45
N LEU A 51 -19.23 1.48 3.04
CA LEU A 51 -18.83 2.89 3.15
C LEU A 51 -17.54 3.06 3.97
N GLN A 52 -17.35 2.26 5.04
CA GLN A 52 -16.09 2.20 5.78
C GLN A 52 -14.91 1.85 4.87
N SER A 53 -15.07 0.90 3.97
CA SER A 53 -14.01 0.52 3.02
C SER A 53 -13.69 1.62 2.01
N VAL A 54 -14.69 2.38 1.58
CA VAL A 54 -14.53 3.55 0.70
C VAL A 54 -13.71 4.65 1.39
N GLU A 55 -14.03 4.96 2.65
CA GLU A 55 -13.28 5.97 3.42
C GLU A 55 -11.86 5.48 3.77
N ALA A 56 -11.67 4.19 4.05
CA ALA A 56 -10.35 3.59 4.22
C ALA A 56 -9.47 3.77 2.97
N ARG A 57 -10.05 3.60 1.78
CA ARG A 57 -9.36 3.87 0.52
C ARG A 57 -8.94 5.34 0.38
N HIS A 58 -9.82 6.29 0.74
CA HIS A 58 -9.48 7.72 0.72
C HIS A 58 -8.35 8.05 1.70
N ALA A 59 -8.38 7.47 2.91
CA ALA A 59 -7.31 7.63 3.89
C ALA A 59 -5.97 7.10 3.35
N LEU A 60 -5.97 5.92 2.74
CA LEU A 60 -4.78 5.33 2.13
C LEU A 60 -4.25 6.20 0.98
N GLN A 61 -5.13 6.75 0.13
CA GLN A 61 -4.72 7.66 -0.95
C GLN A 61 -4.04 8.91 -0.41
N MET A 62 -4.55 9.53 0.66
CA MET A 62 -3.91 10.68 1.29
C MET A 62 -2.53 10.35 1.85
N THR A 63 -2.40 9.21 2.52
CA THR A 63 -1.11 8.73 3.06
C THR A 63 -0.11 8.51 1.92
N LEU A 64 -0.53 7.81 0.85
CA LEU A 64 0.33 7.55 -0.30
C LEU A 64 0.81 8.85 -0.96
N VAL A 65 -0.06 9.84 -1.16
CA VAL A 65 0.32 11.14 -1.72
C VAL A 65 1.35 11.84 -0.82
N ALA A 66 1.16 11.79 0.51
CA ALA A 66 2.11 12.39 1.45
C ALA A 66 3.47 11.67 1.42
N GLU A 67 3.48 10.33 1.36
CA GLU A 67 4.70 9.53 1.28
C GLU A 67 5.47 9.79 -0.03
N VAL A 68 4.77 9.84 -1.16
CA VAL A 68 5.38 10.17 -2.47
C VAL A 68 5.98 11.57 -2.43
N ALA A 69 5.25 12.55 -1.89
CA ALA A 69 5.76 13.92 -1.77
C ALA A 69 7.00 13.99 -0.89
N ALA A 70 6.98 13.35 0.29
CA ALA A 70 8.13 13.30 1.19
C ALA A 70 9.34 12.65 0.53
N ALA A 71 9.16 11.48 -0.10
CA ALA A 71 10.24 10.77 -0.79
C ALA A 71 10.82 11.58 -1.96
N TYR A 72 9.97 12.32 -2.69
CA TYR A 72 10.42 13.21 -3.77
C TYR A 72 11.27 14.37 -3.25
N TYR A 73 10.84 15.03 -2.16
CA TYR A 73 11.63 16.11 -1.57
C TYR A 73 12.95 15.62 -0.97
N GLU A 74 12.97 14.42 -0.39
CA GLU A 74 14.22 13.79 0.06
C GLU A 74 15.16 13.51 -1.12
N LEU A 75 14.62 13.04 -2.25
CA LEU A 75 15.42 12.85 -3.48
C LEU A 75 16.01 14.17 -3.97
N CYS A 76 15.23 15.24 -4.02
CA CYS A 76 15.72 16.58 -4.38
C CYS A 76 16.80 17.08 -3.42
N ALA A 77 16.69 16.77 -2.13
CA ALA A 77 17.70 17.13 -1.12
C ALA A 77 19.01 16.36 -1.36
N LEU A 78 18.95 15.07 -1.69
CA LEU A 78 20.12 14.26 -2.03
C LEU A 78 20.81 14.75 -3.31
N ASP A 79 20.05 15.13 -4.33
CA ASP A 79 20.60 15.73 -5.55
C ASP A 79 21.34 17.05 -5.23
N GLN A 80 20.77 17.90 -4.38
CA GLN A 80 21.42 19.13 -3.94
C GLN A 80 22.69 18.86 -3.11
N GLU A 81 22.66 17.86 -2.22
CA GLU A 81 23.83 17.43 -1.45
C GLU A 81 24.95 16.95 -2.40
N GLN A 82 24.60 16.19 -3.44
CA GLN A 82 25.54 15.73 -4.45
C GLN A 82 26.22 16.91 -5.18
N ASP A 83 25.46 17.92 -5.55
CA ASP A 83 26.00 19.13 -6.20
C ASP A 83 26.94 19.89 -5.27
N ILE A 84 26.62 20.04 -4.00
CA ILE A 84 27.49 20.63 -2.98
C ILE A 84 28.81 19.86 -2.88
N VAL A 85 28.72 18.52 -2.81
CA VAL A 85 29.92 17.67 -2.73
C VAL A 85 30.77 17.80 -3.99
N ARG A 86 30.17 17.83 -5.19
CA ARG A 86 30.90 18.05 -6.46
C ARG A 86 31.64 19.38 -6.48
N HIS A 87 31.00 20.46 -6.06
CA HIS A 87 31.64 21.78 -5.93
C HIS A 87 32.77 21.78 -4.89
N THR A 88 32.53 21.11 -3.75
CA THR A 88 33.54 20.95 -2.70
C THR A 88 34.75 20.17 -3.20
N LEU A 89 34.56 19.10 -3.97
CA LEU A 89 35.64 18.33 -4.58
C LEU A 89 36.49 19.19 -5.53
N ALA A 90 35.85 20.01 -6.36
CA ALA A 90 36.59 20.94 -7.24
C ALA A 90 37.47 21.90 -6.43
N ALA A 91 36.92 22.47 -5.35
CA ALA A 91 37.67 23.37 -4.47
C ALA A 91 38.82 22.65 -3.72
N ARG A 92 38.56 21.40 -3.24
CA ARG A 92 39.60 20.58 -2.57
C ARG A 92 40.73 20.21 -3.52
N ARG A 93 40.43 19.83 -4.77
CA ARG A 93 41.45 19.54 -5.80
C ARG A 93 42.36 20.75 -6.05
N GLU A 94 41.77 21.94 -6.15
CA GLU A 94 42.54 23.17 -6.28
C GLU A 94 43.37 23.47 -5.02
N GLY A 95 42.80 23.21 -3.83
CA GLY A 95 43.53 23.34 -2.57
C GLY A 95 44.75 22.41 -2.49
N VAL A 96 44.62 21.17 -2.93
CA VAL A 96 45.74 20.21 -3.01
C VAL A 96 46.81 20.71 -4.01
N ARG A 97 46.38 21.21 -5.17
CA ARG A 97 47.31 21.80 -6.17
C ARG A 97 48.13 22.94 -5.60
N LEU A 98 47.50 23.87 -4.90
CA LEU A 98 48.17 25.01 -4.26
C LEU A 98 49.08 24.57 -3.11
N ALA A 99 48.64 23.62 -2.28
CA ALA A 99 49.45 23.06 -1.18
C ALA A 99 50.71 22.39 -1.73
N LYS A 100 50.60 21.65 -2.84
CA LYS A 100 51.72 21.02 -3.53
C LYS A 100 52.74 22.06 -4.03
N LEU A 101 52.29 23.11 -4.73
CA LEU A 101 53.18 24.19 -5.22
C LEU A 101 53.91 24.89 -4.08
N ARG A 102 53.26 25.14 -2.94
CA ARG A 102 53.89 25.76 -1.77
C ARG A 102 54.90 24.86 -1.12
N PHE A 103 54.64 23.55 -1.07
CA PHE A 103 55.58 22.57 -0.54
C PHE A 103 56.83 22.45 -1.45
N GLU A 104 56.65 22.30 -2.75
CA GLU A 104 57.75 22.25 -3.75
C GLU A 104 58.57 23.55 -3.77
N GLY A 105 57.94 24.68 -3.50
CA GLY A 105 58.63 25.98 -3.33
C GLY A 105 59.30 26.18 -1.95
N GLY A 106 59.24 25.20 -1.05
CA GLY A 106 59.83 25.29 0.29
C GLY A 106 59.11 26.23 1.26
N LEU A 107 57.86 26.65 0.92
CA LEU A 107 57.08 27.63 1.69
C LEU A 107 56.24 27.00 2.80
N THR A 108 55.99 25.68 2.73
CA THR A 108 55.18 24.95 3.72
C THR A 108 55.78 23.56 3.97
N SER A 109 55.37 22.92 5.10
CA SER A 109 55.75 21.56 5.43
C SER A 109 55.01 20.51 4.61
N GLU A 110 55.57 19.35 4.41
CA GLU A 110 54.95 18.17 3.80
C GLU A 110 53.63 17.77 4.51
N THR A 111 53.57 18.01 5.82
CA THR A 111 52.36 17.76 6.62
C THR A 111 51.13 18.50 6.08
N SER A 112 51.28 19.78 5.71
CA SER A 112 50.17 20.58 5.16
C SER A 112 49.68 20.05 3.82
N TYR A 113 50.61 19.58 2.97
CA TYR A 113 50.26 18.96 1.69
C TYR A 113 49.54 17.60 1.91
N SER A 114 50.08 16.76 2.77
CA SER A 114 49.46 15.48 3.10
C SER A 114 48.09 15.60 3.74
N GLN A 115 47.86 16.60 4.60
CA GLN A 115 46.54 16.91 5.15
C GLN A 115 45.53 17.29 4.07
N ALA A 116 45.95 18.12 3.10
CA ALA A 116 45.08 18.51 1.99
C ALA A 116 44.68 17.29 1.12
N GLN A 117 45.61 16.34 0.90
CA GLN A 117 45.31 15.09 0.20
C GLN A 117 44.32 14.19 0.97
N VAL A 118 44.51 14.06 2.29
CA VAL A 118 43.58 13.29 3.14
C VAL A 118 42.16 13.86 3.08
N GLU A 119 42.02 15.21 3.16
CA GLU A 119 40.71 15.86 3.08
C GLU A 119 40.06 15.71 1.69
N LEU A 120 40.85 15.72 0.62
CA LEU A 120 40.35 15.42 -0.73
C LEU A 120 39.84 13.98 -0.79
N ALA A 121 40.64 13.00 -0.35
CA ALA A 121 40.29 11.61 -0.38
C ALA A 121 39.00 11.31 0.45
N ARG A 122 38.88 11.92 1.63
CA ARG A 122 37.65 11.84 2.45
C ARG A 122 36.42 12.38 1.71
N THR A 123 36.57 13.50 1.02
CA THR A 123 35.46 14.10 0.27
C THR A 123 35.07 13.24 -0.95
N GLU A 124 36.08 12.61 -1.59
CA GLU A 124 35.84 11.71 -2.73
C GLU A 124 35.02 10.48 -2.35
N THR A 125 35.13 9.97 -1.13
CA THR A 125 34.34 8.82 -0.66
C THR A 125 32.86 9.15 -0.47
N LEU A 126 32.47 10.42 -0.35
CA LEU A 126 31.08 10.81 -0.17
C LEU A 126 30.26 10.65 -1.46
N LEU A 127 30.89 10.87 -2.62
CA LEU A 127 30.17 10.88 -3.90
C LEU A 127 29.52 9.52 -4.25
N PRO A 128 30.24 8.38 -4.20
CA PRO A 128 29.62 7.08 -4.45
C PRO A 128 28.50 6.72 -3.45
N SER A 129 28.68 7.13 -2.18
CA SER A 129 27.66 6.92 -1.15
C SER A 129 26.36 7.70 -1.45
N LEU A 130 26.48 8.95 -1.94
CA LEU A 130 25.32 9.74 -2.33
C LEU A 130 24.66 9.17 -3.60
N GLU A 131 25.43 8.75 -4.58
CA GLU A 131 24.91 8.11 -5.80
C GLU A 131 24.09 6.85 -5.46
N GLN A 132 24.59 6.04 -4.53
CA GLN A 132 23.86 4.88 -4.04
C GLN A 132 22.54 5.29 -3.37
N LYS A 133 22.56 6.30 -2.48
CA LYS A 133 21.35 6.79 -1.79
C LYS A 133 20.31 7.31 -2.77
N ILE A 134 20.76 8.07 -3.78
CA ILE A 134 19.89 8.60 -4.84
C ILE A 134 19.21 7.44 -5.58
N LYS A 135 19.96 6.41 -6.00
CA LYS A 135 19.39 5.26 -6.70
C LYS A 135 18.42 4.45 -5.84
N ILE A 136 18.71 4.29 -4.56
CA ILE A 136 17.76 3.66 -3.61
C ILE A 136 16.48 4.48 -3.53
N LYS A 137 16.58 5.81 -3.38
CA LYS A 137 15.41 6.67 -3.27
C LYS A 137 14.59 6.76 -4.57
N GLU A 138 15.23 6.67 -5.73
CA GLU A 138 14.55 6.53 -7.03
C GLU A 138 13.74 5.23 -7.10
N ASN A 139 14.32 4.13 -6.63
CA ASN A 139 13.62 2.84 -6.59
C ASN A 139 12.43 2.85 -5.60
N ASP A 140 12.60 3.46 -4.43
CA ASP A 140 11.53 3.64 -3.45
C ASP A 140 10.35 4.43 -4.05
N LEU A 141 10.65 5.52 -4.75
CA LEU A 141 9.64 6.32 -5.45
C LEU A 141 8.96 5.54 -6.57
N ALA A 142 9.72 4.82 -7.40
CA ALA A 142 9.16 3.99 -8.46
C ALA A 142 8.21 2.93 -7.88
N PHE A 143 8.57 2.32 -6.74
CA PHE A 143 7.72 1.37 -6.03
C PHE A 143 6.42 2.02 -5.53
N LEU A 144 6.49 3.20 -4.89
CA LEU A 144 5.29 3.94 -4.43
C LEU A 144 4.37 4.34 -5.59
N LEU A 145 4.93 4.62 -6.77
CA LEU A 145 4.19 4.95 -7.98
C LEU A 145 3.67 3.73 -8.74
N GLY A 146 4.03 2.50 -8.30
CA GLY A 146 3.68 1.27 -9.01
C GLY A 146 4.37 1.12 -10.37
N GLN A 147 5.53 1.74 -10.55
CA GLN A 147 6.31 1.73 -11.77
C GLN A 147 7.55 0.82 -11.65
N TYR A 148 8.10 0.42 -12.79
CA TYR A 148 9.38 -0.26 -12.80
C TYR A 148 10.50 0.70 -12.38
N SER A 149 11.56 0.14 -11.79
CA SER A 149 12.77 0.90 -11.44
C SER A 149 13.31 1.68 -12.65
N GLY A 150 13.56 2.96 -12.47
CA GLY A 150 14.03 3.85 -13.52
C GLY A 150 14.35 5.23 -12.99
N ASP A 151 14.85 6.09 -13.87
CA ASP A 151 15.15 7.47 -13.51
C ASP A 151 13.86 8.26 -13.29
N ILE A 152 13.76 8.90 -12.14
CA ILE A 152 12.64 9.78 -11.80
C ILE A 152 12.92 11.18 -12.35
N PRO A 153 12.00 11.77 -13.15
CA PRO A 153 12.19 13.13 -13.65
C PRO A 153 12.23 14.15 -12.50
N ARG A 154 13.22 15.02 -12.51
CA ARG A 154 13.36 16.13 -11.55
C ARG A 154 12.63 17.36 -12.10
N GLY A 155 11.92 18.05 -11.21
CA GLY A 155 11.33 19.35 -11.49
C GLY A 155 12.33 20.49 -11.17
N LEU A 156 11.82 21.53 -10.53
CA LEU A 156 12.65 22.64 -10.08
C LEU A 156 13.62 22.20 -8.97
N PRO A 157 14.85 22.78 -8.94
CA PRO A 157 15.77 22.59 -7.83
C PRO A 157 15.11 22.93 -6.48
N LEU A 158 15.50 22.24 -5.41
CA LEU A 158 14.89 22.41 -4.09
C LEU A 158 14.86 23.88 -3.62
N ARG A 159 15.88 24.68 -3.97
CA ARG A 159 15.97 26.10 -3.62
C ARG A 159 14.98 27.00 -4.35
N GLU A 160 14.48 26.57 -5.50
CA GLU A 160 13.54 27.31 -6.35
C GLU A 160 12.10 26.89 -6.14
N GLN A 161 11.88 25.89 -5.27
CA GLN A 161 10.53 25.42 -4.96
C GLN A 161 9.87 26.38 -3.96
N HIS A 162 8.67 26.86 -4.34
CA HIS A 162 7.87 27.72 -3.48
C HIS A 162 7.03 26.87 -2.51
N LEU A 163 7.29 27.03 -1.23
CA LEU A 163 6.40 26.52 -0.18
C LEU A 163 5.25 27.50 0.02
N LEU A 164 4.07 26.97 0.35
CA LEU A 164 2.94 27.78 0.77
C LEU A 164 3.34 28.54 2.06
N GLU A 165 3.50 29.87 1.95
CA GLU A 165 3.96 30.71 3.06
C GLU A 165 2.95 30.81 4.21
N THR A 166 1.67 30.61 3.92
CA THR A 166 0.61 30.70 4.92
C THR A 166 -0.33 29.49 4.84
N LEU A 167 -0.24 28.64 5.85
CA LEU A 167 -1.32 27.70 6.17
C LEU A 167 -2.40 28.47 6.92
N PRO A 168 -3.71 28.34 6.51
CA PRO A 168 -4.78 29.00 7.23
C PRO A 168 -4.78 28.55 8.70
N VAL A 169 -4.56 29.50 9.59
CA VAL A 169 -4.53 29.27 11.03
C VAL A 169 -5.97 29.11 11.52
N GLY A 170 -6.25 28.01 12.19
CA GLY A 170 -7.56 27.65 12.69
C GLY A 170 -8.21 26.57 11.83
N LEU A 171 -8.22 25.37 12.36
CA LEU A 171 -8.92 24.24 11.76
C LEU A 171 -10.40 24.33 12.15
N PRO A 172 -11.30 24.74 11.24
CA PRO A 172 -12.72 24.70 11.55
C PRO A 172 -13.13 23.26 11.89
N SER A 173 -14.10 23.09 12.77
CA SER A 173 -14.68 21.75 13.08
C SER A 173 -15.09 20.99 11.81
N SER A 174 -15.46 21.71 10.73
CA SER A 174 -15.75 21.15 9.42
C SER A 174 -14.58 20.34 8.78
N LEU A 175 -13.33 20.57 9.19
CA LEU A 175 -12.22 19.73 8.73
C LEU A 175 -12.24 18.35 9.37
N LEU A 176 -12.73 18.21 10.59
CA LEU A 176 -12.92 16.90 11.22
C LEU A 176 -13.91 16.05 10.43
N GLU A 177 -14.99 16.68 9.93
CA GLU A 177 -15.98 16.01 9.10
C GLU A 177 -15.45 15.60 7.71
N ARG A 178 -14.40 16.26 7.21
CA ARG A 178 -13.78 15.97 5.92
C ARG A 178 -12.67 14.91 5.99
N ARG A 179 -12.15 14.62 7.18
CA ARG A 179 -11.08 13.64 7.37
C ARG A 179 -11.60 12.21 7.09
N PRO A 180 -10.97 11.47 6.15
CA PRO A 180 -11.43 10.13 5.80
C PRO A 180 -11.32 9.14 6.95
N ASP A 181 -10.31 9.26 7.83
CA ASP A 181 -10.13 8.42 9.00
C ASP A 181 -11.27 8.60 10.03
N MET A 182 -11.74 9.84 10.22
CA MET A 182 -12.90 10.13 11.07
C MET A 182 -14.19 9.58 10.48
N ARG A 183 -14.40 9.75 9.17
CA ARG A 183 -15.55 9.20 8.45
C ARG A 183 -15.55 7.67 8.46
N GLN A 184 -14.38 7.06 8.32
CA GLN A 184 -14.22 5.62 8.46
C GLN A 184 -14.63 5.13 9.85
N ALA A 185 -14.19 5.81 10.92
CA ALA A 185 -14.56 5.49 12.30
C ALA A 185 -16.07 5.65 12.54
N GLU A 186 -16.69 6.68 11.96
CA GLU A 186 -18.14 6.88 12.02
C GLU A 186 -18.91 5.75 11.33
N GLN A 187 -18.49 5.32 10.13
CA GLN A 187 -19.13 4.20 9.46
C GLN A 187 -18.96 2.88 10.24
N LYS A 188 -17.80 2.67 10.87
CA LYS A 188 -17.58 1.54 11.77
C LYS A 188 -18.53 1.56 12.97
N LEU A 189 -18.79 2.74 13.53
CA LEU A 189 -19.76 2.89 14.62
C LEU A 189 -21.19 2.59 14.13
N ARG A 190 -21.57 3.06 12.95
CA ARG A 190 -22.88 2.77 12.32
C ARG A 190 -23.06 1.27 12.07
N GLU A 191 -22.03 0.61 11.55
CA GLU A 191 -22.02 -0.85 11.37
C GLU A 191 -22.27 -1.59 12.71
N ALA A 192 -21.50 -1.21 13.75
CA ALA A 192 -21.64 -1.82 15.07
C ALA A 192 -23.05 -1.61 15.65
N ASN A 193 -23.61 -0.41 15.49
CA ASN A 193 -24.97 -0.10 15.94
C ASN A 193 -26.03 -0.91 15.17
N ALA A 194 -25.88 -1.06 13.85
CA ALA A 194 -26.78 -1.89 13.05
C ALA A 194 -26.70 -3.38 13.46
N ARG A 195 -25.51 -3.89 13.80
CA ARG A 195 -25.32 -5.24 14.33
C ARG A 195 -26.00 -5.44 15.69
N VAL A 196 -26.09 -4.41 16.53
CA VAL A 196 -26.91 -4.45 17.76
C VAL A 196 -28.37 -4.63 17.40
N GLY A 197 -28.88 -3.93 16.36
CA GLY A 197 -30.22 -4.12 15.85
C GLY A 197 -30.49 -5.57 15.40
N VAL A 198 -29.56 -6.18 14.64
CA VAL A 198 -29.64 -7.59 14.26
C VAL A 198 -29.75 -8.50 15.48
N ALA A 199 -28.85 -8.33 16.46
CA ALA A 199 -28.85 -9.14 17.68
C ALA A 199 -30.15 -9.00 18.51
N GLN A 200 -30.76 -7.81 18.53
CA GLN A 200 -32.06 -7.61 19.17
C GLN A 200 -33.18 -8.35 18.45
N THR A 201 -33.14 -8.39 17.11
CA THR A 201 -34.16 -9.11 16.33
C THR A 201 -34.03 -10.63 16.41
N ASP A 202 -32.84 -11.17 16.71
CA ASP A 202 -32.62 -12.61 16.91
C ASP A 202 -33.32 -13.17 18.19
N LEU A 203 -33.78 -12.29 19.07
CA LEU A 203 -34.65 -12.69 20.22
C LEU A 203 -36.05 -13.06 19.78
N PHE A 204 -36.47 -12.74 18.56
CA PHE A 204 -37.80 -13.03 18.04
C PHE A 204 -37.81 -14.20 17.05
N PRO A 205 -38.96 -14.94 16.95
CA PRO A 205 -39.04 -16.06 16.02
C PRO A 205 -38.94 -15.64 14.56
N LYS A 206 -38.16 -16.39 13.75
CA LYS A 206 -38.10 -16.19 12.30
C LYS A 206 -39.28 -16.86 11.62
N ILE A 207 -39.96 -16.16 10.74
CA ILE A 207 -41.13 -16.65 9.99
C ILE A 207 -40.73 -16.73 8.50
N SER A 208 -40.70 -17.95 7.96
CA SER A 208 -40.40 -18.21 6.56
C SER A 208 -41.58 -18.89 5.86
N LEU A 209 -41.89 -18.47 4.65
CA LEU A 209 -42.81 -19.10 3.72
C LEU A 209 -41.99 -20.00 2.77
N THR A 210 -42.31 -21.32 2.81
CA THR A 210 -41.68 -22.32 1.93
C THR A 210 -42.70 -22.93 1.02
N GLY A 211 -42.43 -23.03 -0.30
CA GLY A 211 -43.23 -23.72 -1.30
C GLY A 211 -42.35 -24.71 -2.08
N ASN A 212 -42.89 -25.92 -2.28
CA ASN A 212 -42.25 -26.98 -3.08
C ASN A 212 -43.12 -27.28 -4.29
#